data_e48815168fa841eab6dc02e15b7e97c4
#
_entry.id   e48815168fa841eab6dc02e15b7e97c4
#
_cell.length_a   1.000
_cell.length_b   1.000
_cell.length_c   1.000
_cell.angle_alpha   90.00
_cell.angle_beta   90.00
_cell.angle_gamma   90.00
#
_symmetry.space_group_name_H-M   'P 1'
#
loop_
_entity.id
_entity.type
_entity.pdbx_description
1 polymer ?
#
loop_
_entity_poly.entity_id
_entity_poly.type
_entity_poly.pdbx_seq_one_letter_code
_entity_poly.pdbx_strand_id
1 'polypeptide(L)'
;MARSLSVKIPTATLIADVEATIASIEAQVATYPADMEKYRKELKAHQDNTLNAVIEAIKNPANIGEMYSDALVCVGFGRYGGQGVSIDVKVEQLGLPKAPEKPSDPNERTHYGRDYTTRLELLKKNLKILKMTNQEEVNASTYNTVMELL
;
A
#
# COMPACT_ATOMS: atom_id res chain seq x y z
N MET A 1 33.48 -32.38 7.68
CA MET A 1 32.13 -31.75 7.74
C MET A 1 32.16 -30.65 8.75
N ALA A 2 32.15 -29.40 8.31
CA ALA A 2 32.10 -28.25 9.20
C ALA A 2 30.70 -28.20 9.85
N ARG A 3 30.65 -28.30 11.19
CA ARG A 3 29.44 -28.06 11.95
C ARG A 3 29.14 -26.56 11.81
N SER A 4 28.00 -26.22 11.15
CA SER A 4 27.50 -24.87 11.19
C SER A 4 27.19 -24.52 12.64
N LEU A 5 27.89 -23.54 13.17
CA LEU A 5 27.57 -22.95 14.48
C LEU A 5 26.17 -22.36 14.35
N SER A 6 25.17 -23.05 14.89
CA SER A 6 23.82 -22.51 14.98
C SER A 6 23.83 -21.45 16.08
N VAL A 7 23.74 -20.18 15.68
CA VAL A 7 23.57 -19.06 16.62
C VAL A 7 22.25 -19.28 17.35
N LYS A 8 22.32 -19.29 18.68
CA LYS A 8 21.16 -19.40 19.56
C LYS A 8 20.84 -18.03 20.14
N ILE A 9 19.57 -17.73 20.22
CA ILE A 9 19.05 -16.46 20.71
C ILE A 9 18.13 -16.78 21.90
N PRO A 10 18.24 -16.04 23.03
CA PRO A 10 17.34 -16.23 24.17
C PRO A 10 15.88 -16.04 23.75
N THR A 11 15.03 -16.98 24.14
CA THR A 11 13.57 -16.91 23.84
C THR A 11 12.94 -15.65 24.42
N ALA A 12 13.43 -15.17 25.57
CA ALA A 12 12.99 -13.93 26.18
C ALA A 12 13.23 -12.70 25.28
N THR A 13 14.34 -12.67 24.55
CA THR A 13 14.64 -11.58 23.57
C THR A 13 13.61 -11.61 22.43
N LEU A 14 13.36 -12.80 21.86
CA LEU A 14 12.35 -12.92 20.79
C LEU A 14 10.95 -12.51 21.27
N ILE A 15 10.55 -12.90 22.46
CA ILE A 15 9.27 -12.50 23.08
C ILE A 15 9.20 -10.97 23.19
N ALA A 16 10.26 -10.31 23.70
CA ALA A 16 10.29 -8.87 23.84
C ALA A 16 10.19 -8.15 22.48
N ASP A 17 10.91 -8.64 21.47
CA ASP A 17 10.87 -8.08 20.11
C ASP A 17 9.48 -8.23 19.48
N VAL A 18 8.81 -9.38 19.64
CA VAL A 18 7.44 -9.60 19.16
C VAL A 18 6.45 -8.70 19.91
N GLU A 19 6.58 -8.54 21.23
CA GLU A 19 5.72 -7.62 22.00
C GLU A 19 5.90 -6.18 21.59
N ALA A 20 7.13 -5.73 21.38
CA ALA A 20 7.43 -4.38 20.89
C ALA A 20 6.83 -4.13 19.51
N THR A 21 6.91 -5.12 18.62
CA THR A 21 6.31 -5.02 17.27
C THR A 21 4.80 -4.99 17.33
N ILE A 22 4.17 -5.84 18.15
CA ILE A 22 2.70 -5.78 18.35
C ILE A 22 2.29 -4.40 18.83
N ALA A 23 2.95 -3.84 19.83
CA ALA A 23 2.65 -2.51 20.35
C ALA A 23 2.82 -1.42 19.28
N SER A 24 3.85 -1.51 18.44
CA SER A 24 4.07 -0.59 17.32
C SER A 24 2.94 -0.67 16.29
N ILE A 25 2.54 -1.88 15.89
CA ILE A 25 1.45 -2.07 14.93
C ILE A 25 0.12 -1.58 15.52
N GLU A 26 -0.16 -1.87 16.78
CA GLU A 26 -1.39 -1.40 17.46
C GLU A 26 -1.47 0.13 17.50
N ALA A 27 -0.35 0.80 17.75
CA ALA A 27 -0.27 2.27 17.69
C ALA A 27 -0.55 2.79 16.28
N GLN A 28 0.04 2.17 15.24
CA GLN A 28 -0.20 2.54 13.85
C GLN A 28 -1.66 2.27 13.42
N VAL A 29 -2.24 1.15 13.85
CA VAL A 29 -3.67 0.84 13.59
C VAL A 29 -4.59 1.88 14.22
N ALA A 30 -4.23 2.41 15.38
CA ALA A 30 -5.02 3.45 16.04
C ALA A 30 -5.00 4.79 15.27
N THR A 31 -3.91 5.14 14.60
CA THR A 31 -3.79 6.37 13.79
C THR A 31 -4.28 6.20 12.35
N TYR A 32 -4.25 4.99 11.81
CA TYR A 32 -4.59 4.68 10.42
C TYR A 32 -5.94 5.23 9.93
N PRO A 33 -7.05 5.22 10.70
CA PRO A 33 -8.31 5.82 10.26
C PRO A 33 -8.20 7.32 10.00
N ALA A 34 -7.43 8.04 10.82
CA ALA A 34 -7.21 9.48 10.64
C ALA A 34 -6.34 9.75 9.40
N ASP A 35 -5.30 8.95 9.18
CA ASP A 35 -4.44 9.03 8.00
C ASP A 35 -5.23 8.75 6.71
N MET A 36 -6.13 7.75 6.74
CA MET A 36 -7.03 7.45 5.64
C MET A 36 -8.05 8.55 5.36
N GLU A 37 -8.54 9.22 6.40
CA GLU A 37 -9.44 10.37 6.21
C GLU A 37 -8.70 11.56 5.58
N LYS A 38 -7.49 11.85 6.06
CA LYS A 38 -6.61 12.86 5.46
C LYS A 38 -6.34 12.54 3.99
N TYR A 39 -5.92 11.31 3.70
CA TYR A 39 -5.69 10.85 2.32
C TYR A 39 -6.92 11.04 1.42
N ARG A 40 -8.13 10.68 1.91
CA ARG A 40 -9.37 10.85 1.14
C ARG A 40 -9.67 12.32 0.81
N LYS A 41 -9.41 13.23 1.75
CA LYS A 41 -9.57 14.68 1.52
C LYS A 41 -8.57 15.20 0.49
N GLU A 42 -7.31 14.80 0.62
CA GLU A 42 -6.25 15.18 -0.32
C GLU A 42 -6.51 14.59 -1.73
N LEU A 43 -6.93 13.33 -1.80
CA LEU A 43 -7.29 12.67 -3.07
C LEU A 43 -8.46 13.38 -3.75
N LYS A 44 -9.49 13.74 -2.99
CA LYS A 44 -10.63 14.49 -3.54
C LYS A 44 -10.19 15.85 -4.07
N ALA A 45 -9.41 16.60 -3.31
CA ALA A 45 -8.88 17.89 -3.75
C ALA A 45 -8.02 17.75 -5.03
N HIS A 46 -7.18 16.71 -5.09
CA HIS A 46 -6.40 16.40 -6.29
C HIS A 46 -7.30 16.07 -7.49
N GLN A 47 -8.35 15.26 -7.30
CA GLN A 47 -9.32 14.92 -8.35
C GLN A 47 -10.07 16.16 -8.85
N ASP A 48 -10.53 17.03 -7.94
CA ASP A 48 -11.22 18.28 -8.29
C ASP A 48 -10.29 19.22 -9.08
N ASN A 49 -9.03 19.35 -8.65
CA ASN A 49 -8.02 20.15 -9.37
C ASN A 49 -7.73 19.56 -10.76
N THR A 50 -7.60 18.24 -10.86
CA THR A 50 -7.39 17.55 -12.13
C THR A 50 -8.56 17.77 -13.08
N LEU A 51 -9.80 17.62 -12.58
CA LEU A 51 -11.00 17.86 -13.37
C LEU A 51 -11.08 19.29 -13.89
N ASN A 52 -10.80 20.27 -13.03
CA ASN A 52 -10.77 21.68 -13.44
C ASN A 52 -9.71 21.96 -14.50
N ALA A 53 -8.50 21.41 -14.35
CA ALA A 53 -7.44 21.54 -15.34
C ALA A 53 -7.81 20.90 -16.69
N VAL A 54 -8.46 19.74 -16.67
CA VAL A 54 -8.97 19.06 -17.86
C VAL A 54 -10.04 19.92 -18.55
N ILE A 55 -10.99 20.48 -17.80
CA ILE A 55 -12.02 21.36 -18.34
C ILE A 55 -11.40 22.58 -19.00
N GLU A 56 -10.43 23.23 -18.36
CA GLU A 56 -9.74 24.40 -18.94
C GLU A 56 -8.93 24.01 -20.18
N ALA A 57 -8.27 22.86 -20.19
CA ALA A 57 -7.56 22.36 -21.37
C ALA A 57 -8.50 22.15 -22.58
N ILE A 58 -9.69 21.58 -22.34
CA ILE A 58 -10.70 21.34 -23.39
C ILE A 58 -11.29 22.65 -23.92
N LYS A 59 -11.44 23.68 -23.08
CA LYS A 59 -11.98 24.98 -23.50
C LYS A 59 -11.04 25.75 -24.44
N ASN A 60 -9.75 25.42 -24.41
CA ASN A 60 -8.77 26.12 -25.26
C ASN A 60 -8.60 25.42 -26.62
N PRO A 61 -9.08 26.00 -27.72
CA PRO A 61 -8.99 25.40 -29.07
C PRO A 61 -7.56 25.08 -29.51
N ALA A 62 -6.56 25.81 -28.99
CA ALA A 62 -5.16 25.56 -29.33
C ALA A 62 -4.63 24.23 -28.79
N ASN A 63 -5.30 23.66 -27.79
CA ASN A 63 -4.93 22.37 -27.21
C ASN A 63 -5.56 21.18 -27.95
N ILE A 64 -6.53 21.44 -28.85
CA ILE A 64 -7.35 20.38 -29.45
C ILE A 64 -6.73 19.93 -30.78
N GLY A 65 -6.59 18.63 -30.93
CA GLY A 65 -6.13 17.99 -32.15
C GLY A 65 -6.87 16.68 -32.44
N GLU A 66 -6.54 16.12 -33.60
CA GLU A 66 -7.07 14.81 -33.99
C GLU A 66 -6.52 13.67 -33.08
N MET A 67 -7.24 12.55 -33.07
CA MET A 67 -6.80 11.35 -32.35
C MET A 67 -5.40 10.94 -32.80
N TYR A 68 -4.53 10.62 -31.86
CA TYR A 68 -3.11 10.29 -32.05
C TYR A 68 -2.20 11.46 -32.48
N SER A 69 -2.68 12.71 -32.44
CA SER A 69 -1.81 13.88 -32.59
C SER A 69 -0.98 14.18 -31.33
N ASP A 70 -0.03 15.08 -31.39
CA ASP A 70 0.73 15.57 -30.24
C ASP A 70 -0.05 16.60 -29.40
N ALA A 71 -1.30 16.90 -29.77
CA ALA A 71 -2.14 17.82 -29.04
C ALA A 71 -2.39 17.34 -27.60
N LEU A 72 -2.58 18.30 -26.68
CA LEU A 72 -2.91 18.04 -25.29
C LEU A 72 -4.26 17.33 -25.14
N VAL A 73 -5.23 17.70 -25.97
CA VAL A 73 -6.57 17.13 -26.05
C VAL A 73 -6.77 16.51 -27.42
N CYS A 74 -6.94 15.21 -27.48
CA CYS A 74 -7.20 14.49 -28.72
C CYS A 74 -8.68 14.13 -28.83
N VAL A 75 -9.32 14.50 -29.95
CA VAL A 75 -10.73 14.18 -30.21
C VAL A 75 -10.81 13.09 -31.28
N GLY A 76 -11.53 12.02 -30.96
CA GLY A 76 -11.80 10.92 -31.86
C GLY A 76 -13.28 10.69 -32.07
N PHE A 77 -13.66 10.28 -33.29
CA PHE A 77 -15.01 9.89 -33.63
C PHE A 77 -15.09 8.36 -33.72
N GLY A 78 -16.12 7.75 -33.10
CA GLY A 78 -16.25 6.31 -33.00
C GLY A 78 -16.20 5.60 -34.37
N ARG A 79 -15.30 4.61 -34.50
CA ARG A 79 -15.08 3.83 -35.74
C ARG A 79 -16.11 2.73 -36.01
N TYR A 80 -16.94 2.40 -35.05
CA TYR A 80 -17.85 1.24 -35.14
C TYR A 80 -19.32 1.65 -35.01
N GLY A 81 -19.80 2.50 -35.93
CA GLY A 81 -21.24 2.78 -36.06
C GLY A 81 -21.92 3.44 -34.85
N GLY A 82 -21.18 3.75 -33.81
CA GLY A 82 -21.65 4.50 -32.64
C GLY A 82 -21.43 6.00 -32.85
N GLN A 83 -22.46 6.79 -32.56
CA GLN A 83 -22.39 8.27 -32.58
C GLN A 83 -21.63 8.81 -31.34
N GLY A 84 -20.49 8.20 -30.99
CA GLY A 84 -19.71 8.58 -29.83
C GLY A 84 -18.52 9.46 -30.21
N VAL A 85 -18.33 10.55 -29.45
CA VAL A 85 -17.08 11.31 -29.45
C VAL A 85 -16.28 10.86 -28.27
N SER A 86 -15.04 10.43 -28.50
CA SER A 86 -14.08 10.17 -27.44
C SER A 86 -13.15 11.39 -27.31
N ILE A 87 -12.92 11.81 -26.08
CA ILE A 87 -11.96 12.87 -25.76
C ILE A 87 -10.89 12.25 -24.88
N ASP A 88 -9.65 12.31 -25.34
CA ASP A 88 -8.48 11.83 -24.61
C ASP A 88 -7.61 13.03 -24.23
N VAL A 89 -7.24 13.15 -22.95
CA VAL A 89 -6.46 14.27 -22.41
C VAL A 89 -5.17 13.72 -21.83
N LYS A 90 -4.03 14.28 -22.28
CA LYS A 90 -2.70 13.93 -21.76
C LYS A 90 -2.48 14.61 -20.40
N VAL A 91 -3.02 13.98 -19.36
CA VAL A 91 -3.05 14.53 -17.98
C VAL A 91 -1.63 14.83 -17.46
N GLU A 92 -0.62 14.06 -17.89
CA GLU A 92 0.77 14.26 -17.48
C GLU A 92 1.32 15.62 -17.97
N GLN A 93 0.76 16.18 -19.04
CA GLN A 93 1.18 17.47 -19.62
C GLN A 93 0.46 18.67 -18.95
N LEU A 94 -0.51 18.42 -18.07
CA LEU A 94 -1.22 19.49 -17.38
C LEU A 94 -0.41 20.14 -16.24
N GLY A 95 0.79 19.62 -15.93
CA GLY A 95 1.65 20.16 -14.87
C GLY A 95 1.07 20.02 -13.46
N LEU A 96 0.16 19.07 -13.26
CA LEU A 96 -0.47 18.83 -11.97
C LEU A 96 0.50 18.16 -10.99
N PRO A 97 0.35 18.43 -9.67
CA PRO A 97 1.10 17.72 -8.67
C PRO A 97 0.76 16.21 -8.69
N LYS A 98 1.71 15.40 -8.28
CA LYS A 98 1.50 13.95 -8.15
C LYS A 98 0.32 13.66 -7.23
N ALA A 99 -0.48 12.65 -7.58
CA ALA A 99 -1.56 12.18 -6.71
C ALA A 99 -1.03 11.77 -5.33
N PRO A 100 -1.77 12.00 -4.25
CA PRO A 100 -1.36 11.59 -2.92
C PRO A 100 -1.24 10.06 -2.85
N GLU A 101 -0.23 9.59 -2.13
CA GLU A 101 -0.01 8.17 -1.93
C GLU A 101 -0.93 7.64 -0.84
N LYS A 102 -1.59 6.51 -1.14
CA LYS A 102 -2.46 5.86 -0.16
C LYS A 102 -1.61 5.33 1.01
N PRO A 103 -1.98 5.63 2.27
CA PRO A 103 -1.33 5.01 3.42
C PRO A 103 -1.43 3.48 3.36
N SER A 104 -0.33 2.80 3.67
CA SER A 104 -0.31 1.35 3.79
C SER A 104 -1.09 0.92 5.03
N ASP A 105 -1.88 -0.16 4.92
CA ASP A 105 -2.56 -0.74 6.08
C ASP A 105 -1.53 -1.41 7.00
N PRO A 106 -1.32 -0.94 8.24
CA PRO A 106 -0.35 -1.52 9.15
C PRO A 106 -0.73 -2.94 9.62
N ASN A 107 -2.00 -3.31 9.48
CA ASN A 107 -2.54 -4.61 9.85
C ASN A 107 -3.11 -5.35 8.62
N GLU A 108 -2.42 -5.25 7.50
CA GLU A 108 -2.84 -5.90 6.25
C GLU A 108 -3.06 -7.40 6.44
N ARG A 109 -4.10 -7.90 5.80
CA ARG A 109 -4.40 -9.33 5.80
C ARG A 109 -3.40 -10.08 4.93
N THR A 110 -2.66 -10.98 5.53
CA THR A 110 -1.79 -11.91 4.81
C THR A 110 -2.53 -13.19 4.48
N HIS A 111 -2.31 -13.69 3.27
CA HIS A 111 -2.89 -14.95 2.82
C HIS A 111 -2.03 -16.10 3.38
N TYR A 112 -2.49 -16.75 4.44
CA TYR A 112 -1.90 -17.97 4.95
C TYR A 112 -2.83 -19.16 4.63
N GLY A 113 -2.54 -19.86 3.53
CA GLY A 113 -3.38 -20.97 3.10
C GLY A 113 -4.78 -20.53 2.63
N ARG A 114 -5.84 -21.09 3.24
CA ARG A 114 -7.24 -20.76 2.93
C ARG A 114 -7.83 -19.69 3.85
N ASP A 115 -7.14 -19.32 4.92
CA ASP A 115 -7.65 -18.41 5.95
C ASP A 115 -6.99 -17.04 5.83
N TYR A 116 -7.82 -16.00 5.86
CA TYR A 116 -7.35 -14.62 5.93
C TYR A 116 -7.09 -14.27 7.39
N THR A 117 -5.82 -14.14 7.76
CA THR A 117 -5.40 -13.74 9.08
C THR A 117 -4.73 -12.37 9.02
N THR A 118 -5.04 -11.50 9.97
CA THR A 118 -4.35 -10.21 10.06
C THR A 118 -2.95 -10.41 10.65
N ARG A 119 -2.05 -9.46 10.34
CA ARG A 119 -0.69 -9.47 10.87
C ARG A 119 -0.67 -9.53 12.41
N LEU A 120 -1.52 -8.72 13.07
CA LEU A 120 -1.63 -8.72 14.53
C LEU A 120 -2.11 -10.06 15.10
N GLU A 121 -3.11 -10.69 14.48
CA GLU A 121 -3.61 -11.99 14.94
C GLU A 121 -2.51 -13.06 14.85
N LEU A 122 -1.74 -13.06 13.77
CA LEU A 122 -0.64 -13.99 13.57
C LEU A 122 0.46 -13.78 14.63
N LEU A 123 0.84 -12.53 14.88
CA LEU A 123 1.84 -12.18 15.89
C LEU A 123 1.40 -12.55 17.30
N LYS A 124 0.14 -12.25 17.67
CA LYS A 124 -0.43 -12.62 18.97
C LYS A 124 -0.50 -14.12 19.15
N LYS A 125 -0.81 -14.88 18.09
CA LYS A 125 -0.79 -16.35 18.12
C LYS A 125 0.63 -16.86 18.32
N ASN A 126 1.61 -16.34 17.59
CA ASN A 126 3.02 -16.73 17.72
C ASN A 126 3.56 -16.38 19.12
N LEU A 127 3.25 -15.19 19.64
CA LEU A 127 3.60 -14.78 20.99
C LEU A 127 3.05 -15.74 22.05
N LYS A 128 1.80 -16.17 21.90
CA LYS A 128 1.20 -17.15 22.81
C LYS A 128 1.94 -18.48 22.78
N ILE A 129 2.32 -18.97 21.59
CA ILE A 129 3.09 -20.20 21.43
C ILE A 129 4.47 -20.06 22.08
N LEU A 130 5.17 -18.94 21.82
CA LEU A 130 6.49 -18.67 22.42
C LEU A 130 6.44 -18.66 23.96
N LYS A 131 5.43 -18.03 24.55
CA LYS A 131 5.24 -17.99 26.03
C LYS A 131 4.91 -19.35 26.63
N MET A 132 4.35 -20.28 25.85
CA MET A 132 4.05 -21.64 26.28
C MET A 132 5.24 -22.60 26.08
N THR A 133 6.25 -22.17 25.34
CA THR A 133 7.45 -22.96 25.07
C THR A 133 8.38 -22.91 26.29
N ASN A 134 8.83 -24.10 26.75
CA ASN A 134 9.80 -24.23 27.84
C ASN A 134 11.26 -24.14 27.33
N GLN A 135 11.48 -23.71 26.08
CA GLN A 135 12.83 -23.55 25.52
C GLN A 135 13.42 -22.22 25.96
N GLU A 136 14.58 -22.25 26.59
CA GLU A 136 15.31 -21.05 26.99
C GLU A 136 15.92 -20.30 25.78
N GLU A 137 16.21 -21.03 24.71
CA GLU A 137 16.84 -20.50 23.49
C GLU A 137 16.18 -21.01 22.23
N VAL A 138 16.10 -20.16 21.23
CA VAL A 138 15.67 -20.49 19.86
C VAL A 138 16.83 -20.41 18.88
N ASN A 139 16.75 -21.16 17.79
CA ASN A 139 17.72 -21.03 16.71
C ASN A 139 17.51 -19.73 15.93
N ALA A 140 18.59 -19.16 15.38
CA ALA A 140 18.53 -17.96 14.56
C ALA A 140 17.55 -18.09 13.38
N SER A 141 17.41 -19.30 12.79
CA SER A 141 16.40 -19.56 11.76
C SER A 141 14.95 -19.38 12.27
N THR A 142 14.66 -19.86 13.46
CA THR A 142 13.34 -19.67 14.09
C THR A 142 13.08 -18.19 14.41
N TYR A 143 14.11 -17.49 14.96
CA TYR A 143 14.04 -16.06 15.18
C TYR A 143 13.71 -15.31 13.90
N ASN A 144 14.51 -15.54 12.84
CA ASN A 144 14.29 -14.89 11.54
C ASN A 144 12.91 -15.20 10.96
N THR A 145 12.45 -16.46 11.02
CA THR A 145 11.11 -16.83 10.52
C THR A 145 10.01 -16.08 11.26
N VAL A 146 10.13 -15.91 12.57
CA VAL A 146 9.15 -15.14 13.36
C VAL A 146 9.26 -13.65 13.04
N MET A 147 10.49 -13.13 12.87
CA MET A 147 10.74 -11.72 12.55
C MET A 147 10.44 -11.37 11.08
N GLU A 148 10.58 -12.28 10.14
CA GLU A 148 10.16 -12.10 8.72
C GLU A 148 8.65 -12.00 8.57
N LEU A 149 7.91 -12.52 9.52
CA LEU A 149 6.45 -12.32 9.61
C LEU A 149 6.11 -10.93 10.21
N LEU A 150 7.11 -10.17 10.63
CA LEU A 150 7.02 -8.81 11.15
C LEU A 150 7.27 -7.78 10.05
#